data_9405b629eea81c157cb45583b95ae0ca
#
_entry.id   9405b629eea81c157cb45583b95ae0ca
#
_cell.length_a   1.000
_cell.length_b   1.000
_cell.length_c   1.000
_cell.angle_alpha   90.00
_cell.angle_beta   90.00
_cell.angle_gamma   90.00
#
_symmetry.space_group_name_H-M   'P 1'
#
loop_
_entity.id
_entity.type
_entity.pdbx_description
1 polymer ?
#
loop_
_entity_poly.entity_id
_entity_poly.type
_entity_poly.pdbx_seq_one_letter_code
_entity_poly.pdbx_strand_id
1 'polypeptide(L)'
;MTSFRLNQKLLFDHYVGGALAWGLNAMAQLLAPLVQRALLLLQPKSILEIGIGQGAFSTRLAQWGQYVGVEPDLASGAVAAERLSHFSDAEFRSGGLEQIQPYETFDLVCAFEVLEHIDDDAEALRSWVEHVNEFGSLIVSFPAHQKRFGAADIAVGHHRRYDRKDIDQLLDAADLELIDVYPYGAIGGHALEFVRNALLRQRSGKVASMNSATSASGRLFQPQGRLMGKIVSVIATPMKVLQRPFLHTSVGVGWVVVARRKRGTL
;
A
#
# COMPACT_ATOMS: atom_id res chain seq x y z
N MET A 1 21.30 7.50 18.93
CA MET A 1 20.49 6.26 18.91
C MET A 1 19.41 6.37 19.99
N THR A 2 18.30 7.00 19.67
CA THR A 2 17.19 7.18 20.63
C THR A 2 16.23 6.02 20.45
N SER A 3 16.13 5.19 21.48
CA SER A 3 15.27 4.00 21.56
C SER A 3 13.79 4.39 21.38
N PHE A 4 13.23 4.12 20.22
CA PHE A 4 11.79 4.24 19.94
C PHE A 4 11.03 3.07 20.60
N ARG A 5 10.78 3.15 21.89
CA ARG A 5 9.75 2.33 22.54
C ARG A 5 8.43 3.09 22.54
N LEU A 6 7.68 3.00 21.46
CA LEU A 6 6.29 3.43 21.45
C LEU A 6 5.47 2.61 22.44
N ASN A 7 4.65 3.32 23.23
CA ASN A 7 3.76 2.72 24.21
C ASN A 7 2.80 1.72 23.53
N GLN A 8 3.04 0.43 23.69
CA GLN A 8 2.30 -0.65 23.02
C GLN A 8 0.78 -0.63 23.30
N LYS A 9 0.36 0.01 24.39
CA LYS A 9 -1.06 0.12 24.78
C LYS A 9 -1.84 1.10 23.91
N LEU A 10 -1.25 2.24 23.54
CA LEU A 10 -1.85 3.21 22.60
C LEU A 10 -2.02 2.62 21.21
N LEU A 11 -1.09 1.75 20.79
CA LEU A 11 -1.20 1.02 19.53
C LEU A 11 -2.36 0.02 19.53
N PHE A 12 -2.68 -0.59 20.67
CA PHE A 12 -3.70 -1.62 20.77
C PHE A 12 -5.12 -1.04 20.78
N ASP A 13 -5.37 0.05 21.49
CA ASP A 13 -6.71 0.63 21.66
C ASP A 13 -7.22 1.32 20.38
N HIS A 14 -6.33 1.95 19.60
CA HIS A 14 -6.66 2.45 18.25
C HIS A 14 -6.84 1.34 17.21
N TYR A 15 -6.21 0.19 17.46
CA TYR A 15 -6.15 -0.94 16.54
C TYR A 15 -7.50 -1.66 16.38
N VAL A 16 -8.30 -1.74 17.41
CA VAL A 16 -9.56 -2.49 17.42
C VAL A 16 -10.73 -1.69 16.85
N GLY A 17 -10.76 -0.38 17.07
CA GLY A 17 -11.88 0.48 16.66
C GLY A 17 -11.97 0.77 15.17
N GLY A 18 -10.84 0.99 14.49
CA GLY A 18 -10.81 1.40 13.08
C GLY A 18 -10.93 0.26 12.05
N ALA A 19 -10.68 -1.00 12.46
CA ALA A 19 -10.63 -2.15 11.54
C ALA A 19 -11.99 -2.59 10.99
N LEU A 20 -13.10 -2.11 11.56
CA LEU A 20 -14.45 -2.62 11.29
C LEU A 20 -15.21 -1.87 10.19
N ALA A 21 -14.70 -0.73 9.72
CA ALA A 21 -15.54 0.17 8.94
C ALA A 21 -15.60 -0.16 7.43
N TRP A 22 -14.54 -0.66 6.79
CA TRP A 22 -14.52 -0.80 5.33
C TRP A 22 -13.74 -2.04 4.88
N GLY A 23 -14.29 -2.79 3.94
CA GLY A 23 -13.84 -4.10 3.50
C GLY A 23 -12.47 -4.12 2.81
N LEU A 24 -11.40 -3.99 3.56
CA LEU A 24 -10.06 -4.29 3.08
C LEU A 24 -9.94 -5.76 2.73
N ASN A 25 -9.25 -6.08 1.65
CA ASN A 25 -8.87 -7.47 1.37
C ASN A 25 -7.91 -8.00 2.45
N ALA A 26 -7.72 -9.32 2.50
CA ALA A 26 -6.91 -9.95 3.55
C ALA A 26 -5.48 -9.40 3.61
N MET A 27 -4.88 -9.06 2.46
CA MET A 27 -3.51 -8.54 2.39
C MET A 27 -3.43 -7.11 2.94
N ALA A 28 -4.34 -6.23 2.52
CA ALA A 28 -4.44 -4.88 3.06
C ALA A 28 -4.72 -4.86 4.57
N GLN A 29 -5.41 -5.88 5.10
CA GLN A 29 -5.57 -6.04 6.55
C GLN A 29 -4.25 -6.32 7.28
N LEU A 30 -3.31 -7.04 6.66
CA LEU A 30 -2.00 -7.32 7.25
C LEU A 30 -1.04 -6.14 7.12
N LEU A 31 -1.19 -5.36 6.06
CA LEU A 31 -0.45 -4.14 5.77
C LEU A 31 -0.85 -2.96 6.69
N ALA A 32 -2.14 -2.78 6.93
CA ALA A 32 -2.69 -1.62 7.64
C ALA A 32 -2.01 -1.27 8.99
N PRO A 33 -1.64 -2.23 9.84
CA PRO A 33 -0.96 -1.93 11.09
C PRO A 33 0.42 -1.29 10.92
N LEU A 34 1.12 -1.66 9.86
CA LEU A 34 2.46 -1.15 9.58
C LEU A 34 2.39 0.28 9.08
N VAL A 35 1.45 0.55 8.19
CA VAL A 35 1.15 1.91 7.73
C VAL A 35 0.73 2.80 8.89
N GLN A 36 -0.17 2.34 9.75
CA GLN A 36 -0.59 3.10 10.92
C GLN A 36 0.57 3.39 11.89
N ARG A 37 1.48 2.43 12.08
CA ARG A 37 2.71 2.66 12.86
C ARG A 37 3.55 3.78 12.25
N ALA A 38 3.73 3.78 10.93
CA ALA A 38 4.47 4.84 10.24
C ALA A 38 3.77 6.20 10.40
N LEU A 39 2.45 6.27 10.22
CA LEU A 39 1.67 7.51 10.40
C LEU A 39 1.78 8.08 11.82
N LEU A 40 1.76 7.24 12.84
CA LEU A 40 1.96 7.66 14.24
C LEU A 40 3.35 8.25 14.49
N LEU A 41 4.35 7.82 13.75
CA LEU A 41 5.72 8.34 13.84
C LEU A 41 5.90 9.62 13.04
N LEU A 42 5.34 9.66 11.84
CA LEU A 42 5.54 10.77 10.89
C LEU A 42 4.61 11.95 11.17
N GLN A 43 3.39 11.69 11.69
CA GLN A 43 2.38 12.73 11.99
C GLN A 43 2.12 13.69 10.81
N PRO A 44 1.87 13.16 9.58
CA PRO A 44 1.73 14.01 8.40
C PRO A 44 0.48 14.88 8.50
N LYS A 45 0.53 16.11 8.01
CA LYS A 45 -0.60 17.04 7.90
C LYS A 45 -1.19 17.08 6.51
N SER A 46 -0.40 16.68 5.50
CA SER A 46 -0.83 16.58 4.12
C SER A 46 -0.36 15.25 3.53
N ILE A 47 -1.25 14.57 2.80
CA ILE A 47 -1.03 13.21 2.29
C ILE A 47 -1.46 13.14 0.83
N LEU A 48 -0.59 12.64 -0.03
CA LEU A 48 -0.91 12.18 -1.38
C LEU A 48 -0.89 10.66 -1.42
N GLU A 49 -1.98 10.04 -1.84
CA GLU A 49 -2.04 8.61 -2.14
C GLU A 49 -2.16 8.38 -3.64
N ILE A 50 -1.25 7.59 -4.21
CA ILE A 50 -1.19 7.27 -5.63
C ILE A 50 -1.76 5.87 -5.85
N GLY A 51 -2.71 5.73 -6.79
CA GLY A 51 -3.35 4.45 -7.11
C GLY A 51 -4.26 3.96 -5.98
N ILE A 52 -5.22 4.80 -5.59
CA ILE A 52 -6.07 4.53 -4.41
C ILE A 52 -7.06 3.37 -4.62
N GLY A 53 -7.24 2.88 -5.84
CA GLY A 53 -8.23 1.87 -6.16
C GLY A 53 -9.62 2.31 -5.72
N GLN A 54 -10.33 1.47 -4.99
CA GLN A 54 -11.64 1.81 -4.43
C GLN A 54 -11.59 2.62 -3.12
N GLY A 55 -10.44 3.16 -2.72
CA GLY A 55 -10.29 4.03 -1.56
C GLY A 55 -10.40 3.33 -0.20
N ALA A 56 -10.10 2.05 -0.12
CA ALA A 56 -10.22 1.30 1.15
C ALA A 56 -9.17 1.74 2.19
N PHE A 57 -7.97 2.13 1.77
CA PHE A 57 -6.93 2.74 2.61
C PHE A 57 -7.18 4.23 2.79
N SER A 58 -7.62 4.91 1.74
CA SER A 58 -7.83 6.36 1.66
C SER A 58 -8.69 6.90 2.81
N THR A 59 -9.78 6.21 3.15
CA THR A 59 -10.64 6.59 4.29
C THR A 59 -9.95 6.55 5.66
N ARG A 60 -8.81 5.89 5.78
CA ARG A 60 -7.98 5.87 6.98
C ARG A 60 -6.94 6.98 6.96
N LEU A 61 -6.35 7.21 5.79
CA LEU A 61 -5.37 8.27 5.58
C LEU A 61 -6.01 9.65 5.72
N ALA A 62 -7.21 9.83 5.17
CA ALA A 62 -7.99 11.08 5.27
C ALA A 62 -8.36 11.51 6.70
N GLN A 63 -8.17 10.64 7.71
CA GLN A 63 -8.35 11.01 9.13
C GLN A 63 -7.13 11.70 9.73
N TRP A 64 -5.99 11.75 9.02
CA TRP A 64 -4.74 12.28 9.55
C TRP A 64 -4.45 13.73 9.18
N GLY A 65 -5.07 14.24 8.12
CA GLY A 65 -4.84 15.60 7.62
C GLY A 65 -5.45 15.83 6.25
N GLN A 66 -5.01 16.88 5.58
CA GLN A 66 -5.39 17.13 4.19
C GLN A 66 -4.98 15.95 3.32
N TYR A 67 -5.91 15.44 2.53
CA TYR A 67 -5.69 14.24 1.75
C TYR A 67 -6.06 14.45 0.28
N VAL A 68 -5.16 14.04 -0.60
CA VAL A 68 -5.40 13.96 -2.05
C VAL A 68 -5.16 12.52 -2.49
N GLY A 69 -6.10 11.94 -3.23
CA GLY A 69 -5.96 10.61 -3.80
C GLY A 69 -6.17 10.61 -5.31
N VAL A 70 -5.31 9.92 -6.06
CA VAL A 70 -5.42 9.77 -7.51
C VAL A 70 -5.68 8.31 -7.92
N GLU A 71 -6.57 8.11 -8.92
CA GLU A 71 -6.91 6.80 -9.47
C GLU A 71 -7.32 6.90 -10.94
N PRO A 72 -6.62 6.22 -11.86
CA PRO A 72 -6.94 6.26 -13.28
C PRO A 72 -8.12 5.35 -13.67
N ASP A 73 -8.45 4.28 -12.92
CA ASP A 73 -9.60 3.44 -13.23
C ASP A 73 -10.90 4.12 -12.79
N LEU A 74 -11.68 4.58 -13.77
CA LEU A 74 -12.92 5.35 -13.53
C LEU A 74 -13.91 4.62 -12.62
N ALA A 75 -14.02 3.29 -12.74
CA ALA A 75 -14.97 2.52 -11.93
C ALA A 75 -14.53 2.39 -10.47
N SER A 76 -13.24 2.20 -10.22
CA SER A 76 -12.67 2.21 -8.86
C SER A 76 -12.71 3.61 -8.27
N GLY A 77 -12.34 4.62 -9.05
CA GLY A 77 -12.36 6.02 -8.65
C GLY A 77 -13.74 6.53 -8.24
N ALA A 78 -14.80 6.12 -8.93
CA ALA A 78 -16.17 6.47 -8.53
C ALA A 78 -16.53 5.96 -7.12
N VAL A 79 -16.11 4.73 -6.78
CA VAL A 79 -16.30 4.17 -5.44
C VAL A 79 -15.45 4.89 -4.41
N ALA A 80 -14.22 5.25 -4.78
CA ALA A 80 -13.32 6.00 -3.89
C ALA A 80 -13.86 7.40 -3.61
N ALA A 81 -14.35 8.12 -4.64
CA ALA A 81 -14.95 9.43 -4.51
C ALA A 81 -16.15 9.42 -3.54
N GLU A 82 -17.04 8.43 -3.68
CA GLU A 82 -18.17 8.24 -2.75
C GLU A 82 -17.70 8.05 -1.31
N ARG A 83 -16.68 7.22 -1.08
CA ARG A 83 -16.13 6.98 0.26
C ARG A 83 -15.46 8.20 0.87
N LEU A 84 -14.75 8.97 0.04
CA LEU A 84 -14.04 10.18 0.46
C LEU A 84 -14.96 11.38 0.67
N SER A 85 -16.16 11.40 0.06
CA SER A 85 -17.13 12.49 0.23
C SER A 85 -17.56 12.75 1.67
N HIS A 86 -17.31 11.81 2.58
CA HIS A 86 -17.57 11.96 4.02
C HIS A 86 -16.46 12.70 4.79
N PHE A 87 -15.36 13.06 4.14
CA PHE A 87 -14.21 13.75 4.72
C PHE A 87 -14.06 15.13 4.08
N SER A 88 -14.19 16.20 4.87
CA SER A 88 -14.14 17.61 4.39
C SER A 88 -12.78 17.99 3.80
N ASP A 89 -11.71 17.37 4.28
CA ASP A 89 -10.33 17.68 3.92
C ASP A 89 -9.73 16.64 2.96
N ALA A 90 -10.60 15.83 2.31
CA ALA A 90 -10.19 14.82 1.36
C ALA A 90 -10.66 15.18 -0.06
N GLU A 91 -9.74 15.08 -1.00
CA GLU A 91 -9.97 15.31 -2.43
C GLU A 91 -9.65 14.04 -3.22
N PHE A 92 -10.51 13.68 -4.16
CA PHE A 92 -10.27 12.66 -5.17
C PHE A 92 -10.07 13.31 -6.53
N ARG A 93 -8.99 12.93 -7.22
CA ARG A 93 -8.72 13.35 -8.60
C ARG A 93 -8.68 12.12 -9.52
N SER A 94 -9.50 12.12 -10.57
CA SER A 94 -9.55 11.03 -11.54
C SER A 94 -8.38 11.14 -12.51
N GLY A 95 -7.49 10.15 -12.51
CA GLY A 95 -6.27 10.12 -13.31
C GLY A 95 -5.08 9.63 -12.48
N GLY A 96 -3.89 9.73 -13.05
CA GLY A 96 -2.62 9.41 -12.39
C GLY A 96 -1.96 10.65 -11.80
N LEU A 97 -0.62 10.60 -11.69
CA LEU A 97 0.18 11.68 -11.12
C LEU A 97 0.06 13.02 -11.90
N GLU A 98 -0.32 12.97 -13.18
CA GLU A 98 -0.56 14.14 -14.02
C GLU A 98 -1.68 15.05 -13.50
N GLN A 99 -2.48 14.58 -12.55
CA GLN A 99 -3.51 15.36 -11.87
C GLN A 99 -2.94 16.21 -10.72
N ILE A 100 -1.68 16.02 -10.35
CA ILE A 100 -1.00 16.77 -9.31
C ILE A 100 -0.14 17.85 -9.96
N GLN A 101 -0.30 19.09 -9.50
CA GLN A 101 0.48 20.20 -10.06
C GLN A 101 1.96 20.08 -9.62
N PRO A 102 2.92 20.46 -10.44
CA PRO A 102 4.35 20.30 -10.15
C PRO A 102 4.82 20.95 -8.83
N TYR A 103 4.09 21.97 -8.36
CA TYR A 103 4.41 22.67 -7.11
C TYR A 103 3.67 22.12 -5.88
N GLU A 104 2.73 21.18 -6.07
CA GLU A 104 2.03 20.55 -4.94
C GLU A 104 2.95 19.54 -4.27
N THR A 105 3.27 19.77 -3.01
CA THR A 105 4.09 18.86 -2.20
C THR A 105 3.36 18.48 -0.91
N PHE A 106 3.69 17.31 -0.38
CA PHE A 106 2.99 16.69 0.73
C PHE A 106 3.97 16.22 1.80
N ASP A 107 3.53 16.21 3.06
CA ASP A 107 4.31 15.64 4.16
C ASP A 107 4.49 14.13 4.00
N LEU A 108 3.51 13.48 3.36
CA LEU A 108 3.55 12.06 3.05
C LEU A 108 3.04 11.82 1.63
N VAL A 109 3.83 11.15 0.83
CA VAL A 109 3.39 10.51 -0.41
C VAL A 109 3.34 9.01 -0.17
N CYS A 110 2.27 8.34 -0.59
CA CYS A 110 2.16 6.90 -0.42
C CYS A 110 1.52 6.22 -1.63
N ALA A 111 1.91 4.95 -1.84
CA ALA A 111 1.34 4.07 -2.86
C ALA A 111 1.37 2.62 -2.35
N PHE A 112 0.24 1.94 -2.41
CA PHE A 112 0.10 0.59 -1.86
C PHE A 112 -0.25 -0.40 -2.97
N GLU A 113 0.69 -1.30 -3.29
CA GLU A 113 0.53 -2.30 -4.37
C GLU A 113 0.27 -1.63 -5.72
N VAL A 114 1.13 -0.68 -6.10
CA VAL A 114 1.03 0.10 -7.34
C VAL A 114 2.28 -0.04 -8.19
N LEU A 115 3.47 0.05 -7.58
CA LEU A 115 4.74 0.17 -8.29
C LEU A 115 5.06 -1.06 -9.17
N GLU A 116 4.63 -2.24 -8.73
CA GLU A 116 4.78 -3.50 -9.47
C GLU A 116 3.98 -3.56 -10.78
N HIS A 117 3.02 -2.67 -10.96
CA HIS A 117 2.22 -2.54 -12.18
C HIS A 117 2.84 -1.57 -13.21
N ILE A 118 3.91 -0.87 -12.84
CA ILE A 118 4.56 0.13 -13.68
C ILE A 118 5.85 -0.46 -14.27
N ASP A 119 6.01 -0.33 -15.58
CA ASP A 119 7.15 -0.92 -16.29
C ASP A 119 8.46 -0.20 -15.91
N ASP A 120 8.48 1.14 -15.94
CA ASP A 120 9.59 1.95 -15.43
C ASP A 120 9.31 2.40 -13.98
N ASP A 121 9.50 1.49 -13.04
CA ASP A 121 9.25 1.72 -11.62
C ASP A 121 10.22 2.75 -11.01
N ALA A 122 11.44 2.82 -11.51
CA ALA A 122 12.43 3.78 -11.04
C ALA A 122 12.06 5.22 -11.44
N GLU A 123 11.57 5.42 -12.67
CA GLU A 123 11.09 6.74 -13.12
C GLU A 123 9.81 7.13 -12.38
N ALA A 124 8.89 6.18 -12.21
CA ALA A 124 7.67 6.42 -11.44
C ALA A 124 8.00 6.86 -10.01
N LEU A 125 8.93 6.18 -9.34
CA LEU A 125 9.32 6.52 -7.98
C LEU A 125 9.98 7.92 -7.92
N ARG A 126 10.85 8.27 -8.87
CA ARG A 126 11.44 9.62 -8.98
C ARG A 126 10.36 10.69 -9.08
N SER A 127 9.40 10.49 -10.01
CA SER A 127 8.29 11.42 -10.19
C SER A 127 7.44 11.58 -8.91
N TRP A 128 7.23 10.51 -8.16
CA TRP A 128 6.49 10.57 -6.88
C TRP A 128 7.24 11.37 -5.82
N VAL A 129 8.57 11.22 -5.79
CA VAL A 129 9.44 11.92 -4.82
C VAL A 129 9.45 13.43 -5.05
N GLU A 130 9.21 13.92 -6.26
CA GLU A 130 9.08 15.35 -6.54
C GLU A 130 7.95 15.99 -5.73
N HIS A 131 6.91 15.22 -5.41
CA HIS A 131 5.78 15.66 -4.58
C HIS A 131 5.97 15.44 -3.07
N VAL A 132 7.09 14.86 -2.64
CA VAL A 132 7.46 14.79 -1.22
C VAL A 132 8.11 16.11 -0.82
N ASN A 133 7.58 16.81 0.20
CA ASN A 133 8.20 18.04 0.67
C ASN A 133 9.60 17.80 1.27
N GLU A 134 10.35 18.85 1.55
CA GLU A 134 11.76 18.77 2.02
C GLU A 134 11.95 17.89 3.27
N PHE A 135 10.96 17.88 4.17
CA PHE A 135 10.98 17.08 5.40
C PHE A 135 9.98 15.92 5.36
N GLY A 136 9.42 15.68 4.20
CA GLY A 136 8.38 14.69 3.99
C GLY A 136 8.93 13.27 3.88
N SER A 137 8.01 12.35 3.81
CA SER A 137 8.29 10.92 3.74
C SER A 137 7.51 10.24 2.62
N LEU A 138 8.03 9.10 2.20
CA LEU A 138 7.38 8.19 1.28
C LEU A 138 7.03 6.89 2.01
N ILE A 139 5.83 6.36 1.80
CA ILE A 139 5.45 5.00 2.20
C ILE A 139 4.98 4.25 0.98
N VAL A 140 5.66 3.16 0.63
CA VAL A 140 5.22 2.29 -0.46
C VAL A 140 5.09 0.86 0.01
N SER A 141 4.17 0.11 -0.60
CA SER A 141 4.12 -1.34 -0.46
C SER A 141 4.10 -2.02 -1.81
N PHE A 142 4.65 -3.22 -1.86
CA PHE A 142 4.70 -4.06 -3.05
C PHE A 142 4.97 -5.52 -2.69
N PRO A 143 4.66 -6.49 -3.59
CA PRO A 143 4.86 -7.90 -3.34
C PRO A 143 6.34 -8.27 -3.24
N ALA A 144 6.65 -9.13 -2.27
CA ALA A 144 8.02 -9.58 -1.97
C ALA A 144 8.43 -10.79 -2.80
N HIS A 145 9.77 -10.93 -2.96
CA HIS A 145 10.46 -12.10 -3.48
C HIS A 145 10.17 -12.41 -4.95
N GLN A 146 11.04 -11.92 -5.84
CA GLN A 146 10.98 -12.13 -7.28
C GLN A 146 10.84 -13.61 -7.66
N LYS A 147 11.49 -14.52 -6.94
CA LYS A 147 11.40 -15.97 -7.17
C LYS A 147 9.98 -16.56 -6.99
N ARG A 148 9.07 -15.81 -6.39
CA ARG A 148 7.68 -16.20 -6.14
C ARG A 148 6.71 -15.61 -7.17
N PHE A 149 7.22 -14.88 -8.15
CA PHE A 149 6.40 -14.39 -9.26
C PHE A 149 5.67 -15.57 -9.95
N GLY A 150 4.37 -15.46 -10.12
CA GLY A 150 3.57 -16.57 -10.57
C GLY A 150 2.26 -16.20 -11.26
N ALA A 151 1.40 -17.19 -11.44
CA ALA A 151 0.14 -17.05 -12.17
C ALA A 151 -0.78 -15.94 -11.58
N ALA A 152 -0.71 -15.72 -10.27
CA ALA A 152 -1.48 -14.67 -9.64
C ALA A 152 -0.97 -13.27 -9.99
N ASP A 153 0.35 -13.10 -10.10
CA ASP A 153 0.95 -11.82 -10.50
C ASP A 153 0.59 -11.48 -11.94
N ILE A 154 0.73 -12.46 -12.84
CA ILE A 154 0.33 -12.30 -14.25
C ILE A 154 -1.15 -11.93 -14.36
N ALA A 155 -2.03 -12.61 -13.59
CA ALA A 155 -3.47 -12.39 -13.65
C ALA A 155 -3.91 -10.99 -13.21
N VAL A 156 -3.11 -10.32 -12.37
CA VAL A 156 -3.38 -8.95 -11.92
C VAL A 156 -2.52 -7.89 -12.62
N GLY A 157 -1.66 -8.31 -13.56
CA GLY A 157 -0.83 -7.40 -14.37
C GLY A 157 0.41 -6.88 -13.66
N HIS A 158 1.00 -7.66 -12.75
CA HIS A 158 2.30 -7.34 -12.20
C HIS A 158 3.41 -7.56 -13.23
N HIS A 159 4.37 -6.66 -13.29
CA HIS A 159 5.61 -6.83 -14.06
C HIS A 159 6.67 -7.55 -13.23
N ARG A 160 6.67 -7.36 -11.88
CA ARG A 160 7.72 -7.86 -11.00
C ARG A 160 7.26 -7.99 -9.55
N ARG A 161 8.16 -8.57 -8.75
CA ARG A 161 8.17 -8.51 -7.29
C ARG A 161 9.55 -8.02 -6.85
N TYR A 162 9.69 -7.63 -5.60
CA TYR A 162 10.89 -6.96 -5.11
C TYR A 162 11.61 -7.80 -4.07
N ASP A 163 12.89 -8.08 -4.30
CA ASP A 163 13.81 -8.56 -3.28
C ASP A 163 14.37 -7.38 -2.49
N ARG A 164 14.96 -7.64 -1.33
CA ARG A 164 15.49 -6.57 -0.46
C ARG A 164 16.50 -5.67 -1.18
N LYS A 165 17.37 -6.24 -2.00
CA LYS A 165 18.36 -5.50 -2.79
C LYS A 165 17.74 -4.55 -3.83
N ASP A 166 16.57 -4.93 -4.38
CA ASP A 166 15.89 -4.12 -5.38
C ASP A 166 15.32 -2.85 -4.72
N ILE A 167 14.86 -2.96 -3.45
CA ILE A 167 14.42 -1.82 -2.65
C ILE A 167 15.56 -0.82 -2.46
N ASP A 168 16.74 -1.29 -2.05
CA ASP A 168 17.88 -0.41 -1.82
C ASP A 168 18.29 0.31 -3.12
N GLN A 169 18.28 -0.39 -4.26
CA GLN A 169 18.56 0.19 -5.58
C GLN A 169 17.53 1.24 -6.02
N LEU A 170 16.24 0.96 -5.80
CA LEU A 170 15.16 1.90 -6.12
C LEU A 170 15.25 3.18 -5.29
N LEU A 171 15.49 3.04 -3.99
CA LEU A 171 15.62 4.19 -3.09
C LEU A 171 16.83 5.05 -3.45
N ASP A 172 17.96 4.41 -3.76
CA ASP A 172 19.17 5.13 -4.19
C ASP A 172 18.96 5.87 -5.52
N ALA A 173 18.27 5.24 -6.48
CA ALA A 173 17.95 5.86 -7.79
C ALA A 173 16.98 7.05 -7.68
N ALA A 174 16.22 7.14 -6.60
CA ALA A 174 15.26 8.20 -6.33
C ALA A 174 15.73 9.19 -5.25
N ASP A 175 17.02 9.19 -4.87
CA ASP A 175 17.58 10.04 -3.81
C ASP A 175 16.83 9.94 -2.47
N LEU A 176 16.39 8.73 -2.15
CA LEU A 176 15.69 8.42 -0.90
C LEU A 176 16.63 7.73 0.10
N GLU A 177 16.45 8.07 1.37
CA GLU A 177 17.06 7.37 2.51
C GLU A 177 16.03 6.45 3.15
N LEU A 178 16.38 5.17 3.32
CA LEU A 178 15.53 4.22 4.02
C LEU A 178 15.39 4.58 5.50
N ILE A 179 14.17 4.76 5.97
CA ILE A 179 13.86 4.90 7.40
C ILE A 179 13.60 3.52 8.00
N ASP A 180 12.73 2.75 7.36
CA ASP A 180 12.35 1.42 7.85
C ASP A 180 11.78 0.55 6.74
N VAL A 181 11.84 -0.77 6.92
CA VAL A 181 11.24 -1.75 6.02
C VAL A 181 10.65 -2.91 6.82
N TYR A 182 9.40 -3.22 6.56
CA TYR A 182 8.66 -4.27 7.26
C TYR A 182 8.11 -5.29 6.28
N PRO A 183 8.34 -6.60 6.50
CA PRO A 183 7.59 -7.63 5.79
C PRO A 183 6.18 -7.71 6.34
N TYR A 184 5.19 -7.94 5.49
CA TYR A 184 3.84 -8.27 5.92
C TYR A 184 3.39 -9.62 5.36
N GLY A 185 2.39 -10.23 6.01
CA GLY A 185 1.84 -11.51 5.59
C GLY A 185 2.76 -12.70 5.86
N ALA A 186 3.66 -12.63 6.82
CA ALA A 186 4.56 -13.73 7.20
C ALA A 186 3.80 -14.99 7.59
N ILE A 187 2.69 -14.83 8.32
CA ILE A 187 1.81 -15.94 8.72
C ILE A 187 0.50 -15.83 7.94
N GLY A 188 0.09 -16.93 7.32
CA GLY A 188 -1.13 -17.03 6.53
C GLY A 188 -1.05 -16.41 5.13
N GLY A 189 -0.22 -15.38 4.90
CA GLY A 189 -0.03 -14.78 3.58
C GLY A 189 0.49 -15.80 2.57
N HIS A 190 1.47 -16.60 2.96
CA HIS A 190 2.02 -17.68 2.13
C HIS A 190 0.97 -18.73 1.75
N ALA A 191 0.15 -19.16 2.71
CA ALA A 191 -0.91 -20.12 2.45
C ALA A 191 -1.98 -19.53 1.51
N LEU A 192 -2.37 -18.28 1.75
CA LEU A 192 -3.32 -17.57 0.90
C LEU A 192 -2.80 -17.41 -0.53
N GLU A 193 -1.54 -17.06 -0.68
CA GLU A 193 -0.88 -16.93 -1.98
C GLU A 193 -0.80 -18.27 -2.71
N PHE A 194 -0.45 -19.34 -2.00
CA PHE A 194 -0.42 -20.70 -2.57
C PHE A 194 -1.80 -21.11 -3.10
N VAL A 195 -2.86 -20.93 -2.29
CA VAL A 195 -4.25 -21.26 -2.69
C VAL A 195 -4.65 -20.41 -3.90
N ARG A 196 -4.37 -19.11 -3.89
CA ARG A 196 -4.67 -18.20 -5.00
C ARG A 196 -3.98 -18.64 -6.30
N ASN A 197 -2.69 -18.94 -6.23
CA ASN A 197 -1.92 -19.42 -7.40
C ASN A 197 -2.45 -20.76 -7.92
N ALA A 198 -2.81 -21.70 -7.05
CA ALA A 198 -3.36 -22.99 -7.44
C ALA A 198 -4.71 -22.84 -8.17
N LEU A 199 -5.62 -22.01 -7.62
CA LEU A 199 -6.92 -21.74 -8.24
C LEU A 199 -6.79 -21.05 -9.61
N LEU A 200 -5.86 -20.10 -9.75
CA LEU A 200 -5.67 -19.38 -11.01
C LEU A 200 -4.98 -20.24 -12.07
N ARG A 201 -4.04 -21.11 -11.69
CA ARG A 201 -3.46 -22.10 -12.63
C ARG A 201 -4.51 -23.02 -13.24
N GLN A 202 -5.53 -23.41 -12.48
CA GLN A 202 -6.63 -24.23 -12.98
C GLN A 202 -7.56 -23.47 -13.95
N ARG A 203 -7.60 -22.12 -13.85
CA ARG A 203 -8.44 -21.25 -14.70
C ARG A 203 -7.73 -20.72 -15.94
N SER A 204 -6.48 -21.07 -16.20
CA SER A 204 -5.59 -20.51 -17.24
C SER A 204 -5.99 -20.87 -18.67
N GLY A 205 -7.23 -20.59 -19.07
CA GLY A 205 -7.73 -20.66 -20.45
C GLY A 205 -8.14 -19.33 -21.07
N LYS A 206 -8.17 -18.22 -20.29
CA LYS A 206 -8.55 -16.89 -20.80
C LYS A 206 -7.62 -15.83 -20.20
N VAL A 207 -6.54 -15.53 -20.88
CA VAL A 207 -5.66 -14.41 -20.55
C VAL A 207 -6.33 -13.11 -21.05
N ALA A 208 -6.74 -12.24 -20.12
CA ALA A 208 -7.10 -10.87 -20.43
C ALA A 208 -5.84 -10.07 -20.84
N SER A 209 -5.99 -9.02 -21.65
CA SER A 209 -4.87 -8.12 -21.97
C SER A 209 -4.33 -7.48 -20.70
N MET A 210 -3.01 -7.20 -20.63
CA MET A 210 -2.37 -6.66 -19.40
C MET A 210 -3.05 -5.39 -18.87
N ASN A 211 -3.47 -4.46 -19.74
CA ASN A 211 -4.15 -3.22 -19.32
C ASN A 211 -5.50 -3.49 -18.64
N SER A 212 -6.27 -4.47 -19.12
CA SER A 212 -7.53 -4.87 -18.48
C SER A 212 -7.31 -5.64 -17.18
N ALA A 213 -6.17 -6.31 -17.02
CA ALA A 213 -5.80 -7.02 -15.80
C ALA A 213 -5.45 -6.05 -14.67
N THR A 214 -4.69 -5.00 -14.95
CA THR A 214 -4.33 -3.96 -13.96
C THR A 214 -5.57 -3.24 -13.45
N SER A 215 -6.47 -2.78 -14.33
CA SER A 215 -7.75 -2.16 -13.93
C SER A 215 -8.67 -3.10 -13.16
N ALA A 216 -8.57 -4.42 -13.37
CA ALA A 216 -9.34 -5.42 -12.64
C ALA A 216 -8.73 -5.78 -11.28
N SER A 217 -7.42 -5.55 -11.05
CA SER A 217 -6.70 -5.95 -9.84
C SER A 217 -7.32 -5.34 -8.58
N GLY A 218 -7.68 -4.05 -8.63
CA GLY A 218 -8.34 -3.33 -7.54
C GLY A 218 -9.73 -3.87 -7.18
N ARG A 219 -10.37 -4.65 -8.06
CA ARG A 219 -11.73 -5.19 -7.89
C ARG A 219 -11.76 -6.68 -7.55
N LEU A 220 -10.79 -7.46 -8.05
CA LEU A 220 -10.83 -8.94 -8.03
C LEU A 220 -10.75 -9.55 -6.62
N PHE A 221 -10.18 -8.86 -5.65
CA PHE A 221 -9.93 -9.39 -4.31
C PHE A 221 -10.56 -8.56 -3.19
N GLN A 222 -11.41 -7.59 -3.52
CA GLN A 222 -12.12 -6.83 -2.50
C GLN A 222 -13.38 -7.57 -2.05
N PRO A 223 -13.62 -7.68 -0.72
CA PRO A 223 -14.83 -8.30 -0.21
C PRO A 223 -16.05 -7.47 -0.60
N GLN A 224 -17.00 -8.11 -1.25
CA GLN A 224 -18.26 -7.47 -1.61
C GLN A 224 -19.17 -7.40 -0.36
N GLY A 225 -19.38 -6.18 0.14
CA GLY A 225 -20.29 -5.88 1.24
C GLY A 225 -19.67 -5.87 2.64
N ARG A 226 -20.34 -5.15 3.56
CA ARG A 226 -19.90 -4.92 4.94
C ARG A 226 -19.71 -6.21 5.76
N LEU A 227 -20.56 -7.21 5.54
CA LEU A 227 -20.50 -8.47 6.27
C LEU A 227 -19.25 -9.27 5.91
N MET A 228 -18.94 -9.39 4.63
CA MET A 228 -17.73 -10.08 4.16
C MET A 228 -16.46 -9.37 4.63
N GLY A 229 -16.43 -8.04 4.63
CA GLY A 229 -15.35 -7.26 5.19
C GLY A 229 -15.11 -7.52 6.68
N LYS A 230 -16.18 -7.66 7.48
CA LYS A 230 -16.09 -8.05 8.91
C LYS A 230 -15.52 -9.45 9.08
N ILE A 231 -15.98 -10.42 8.29
CA ILE A 231 -15.48 -11.81 8.35
C ILE A 231 -13.98 -11.83 8.02
N VAL A 232 -13.54 -11.16 6.95
CA VAL A 232 -12.13 -11.07 6.58
C VAL A 232 -11.31 -10.39 7.70
N SER A 233 -11.84 -9.35 8.33
CA SER A 233 -11.19 -8.67 9.43
C SER A 233 -11.02 -9.56 10.66
N VAL A 234 -12.05 -10.32 11.03
CA VAL A 234 -12.00 -11.26 12.17
C VAL A 234 -10.94 -12.34 11.93
N ILE A 235 -10.90 -12.92 10.72
CA ILE A 235 -9.93 -13.95 10.36
C ILE A 235 -8.49 -13.37 10.32
N ALA A 236 -8.33 -12.14 9.81
CA ALA A 236 -7.02 -11.50 9.72
C ALA A 236 -6.48 -11.01 11.07
N THR A 237 -7.34 -10.77 12.07
CA THR A 237 -6.92 -10.21 13.37
C THR A 237 -5.86 -11.03 14.09
N PRO A 238 -5.98 -12.35 14.30
CA PRO A 238 -4.92 -13.13 14.91
C PRO A 238 -3.62 -13.10 14.07
N MET A 239 -3.72 -13.07 12.75
CA MET A 239 -2.54 -13.00 11.88
C MET A 239 -1.77 -11.67 12.03
N LYS A 240 -2.47 -10.56 12.30
CA LYS A 240 -1.86 -9.25 12.58
C LYS A 240 -0.98 -9.28 13.83
N VAL A 241 -1.42 -10.00 14.86
CA VAL A 241 -0.66 -10.16 16.11
C VAL A 241 0.50 -11.12 15.91
N LEU A 242 0.24 -12.25 15.29
CA LEU A 242 1.23 -13.32 15.09
C LEU A 242 2.35 -12.92 14.11
N GLN A 243 2.16 -11.94 13.22
CA GLN A 243 3.23 -11.47 12.35
C GLN A 243 4.28 -10.59 13.06
N ARG A 244 4.00 -10.06 14.27
CA ARG A 244 4.91 -9.15 14.99
C ARG A 244 6.34 -9.68 15.19
N PRO A 245 6.58 -10.95 15.56
CA PRO A 245 7.93 -11.49 15.70
C PRO A 245 8.74 -11.49 14.38
N PHE A 246 8.04 -11.42 13.24
CA PHE A 246 8.65 -11.50 11.91
C PHE A 246 8.96 -10.13 11.29
N LEU A 247 8.62 -9.02 11.95
CA LEU A 247 8.79 -7.66 11.41
C LEU A 247 10.24 -7.28 11.09
N HIS A 248 11.20 -7.97 11.69
CA HIS A 248 12.63 -7.75 11.45
C HIS A 248 13.28 -8.91 10.70
N THR A 249 12.49 -9.73 10.02
CA THR A 249 12.95 -10.84 9.17
C THR A 249 12.71 -10.53 7.71
N SER A 250 13.11 -11.42 6.81
CA SER A 250 12.72 -11.36 5.40
C SER A 250 11.49 -12.21 5.07
N VAL A 251 10.83 -12.77 6.08
CA VAL A 251 9.69 -13.69 5.88
C VAL A 251 8.40 -12.91 5.75
N GLY A 252 7.95 -12.71 4.52
CA GLY A 252 6.69 -12.03 4.22
C GLY A 252 6.29 -12.27 2.78
N VAL A 253 5.07 -11.91 2.41
CA VAL A 253 4.58 -11.96 1.02
C VAL A 253 4.70 -10.60 0.34
N GLY A 254 4.92 -9.54 1.11
CA GLY A 254 5.16 -8.19 0.62
C GLY A 254 5.98 -7.36 1.60
N TRP A 255 6.40 -6.19 1.13
CA TRP A 255 7.16 -5.21 1.87
C TRP A 255 6.35 -3.92 2.07
N VAL A 256 6.52 -3.30 3.23
CA VAL A 256 6.22 -1.90 3.47
C VAL A 256 7.53 -1.18 3.67
N VAL A 257 7.78 -0.18 2.85
CA VAL A 257 8.99 0.63 2.88
C VAL A 257 8.61 2.04 3.32
N VAL A 258 9.32 2.56 4.31
CA VAL A 258 9.24 3.94 4.76
C VAL A 258 10.57 4.61 4.44
N ALA A 259 10.53 5.66 3.65
CA ALA A 259 11.71 6.39 3.21
C ALA A 259 11.49 7.91 3.34
N ARG A 260 12.56 8.69 3.28
CA ARG A 260 12.52 10.16 3.19
C ARG A 260 13.50 10.65 2.15
N ARG A 261 13.34 11.87 1.68
CA ARG A 261 14.33 12.50 0.81
C ARG A 261 15.68 12.56 1.52
N LYS A 262 16.75 12.21 0.81
CA LYS A 262 18.12 12.50 1.28
C LYS A 262 18.23 14.01 1.48
N ARG A 263 18.70 14.44 2.63
CA ARG A 263 19.03 15.86 2.84
C ARG A 263 20.15 16.19 1.89
N GLY A 264 19.93 17.15 0.99
CA GLY A 264 20.97 17.62 0.09
C GLY A 264 22.17 18.03 0.93
N THR A 265 23.32 17.49 0.62
CA THR A 265 24.61 18.10 0.93
C THR A 265 24.64 19.40 0.13
N LEU A 266 24.32 20.52 0.80
CA LEU A 266 24.59 21.87 0.28
C LEU A 266 26.08 22.03 0.00
#